data_1394a75e6cb1d6c2937e6fe799b395a7
#
_entry.id   1394a75e6cb1d6c2937e6fe799b395a7
#
_cell.length_a   1.000
_cell.length_b   1.000
_cell.length_c   1.000
_cell.angle_alpha   90.00
_cell.angle_beta   90.00
_cell.angle_gamma   90.00
#
_symmetry.space_group_name_H-M   'P 1'
#
loop_
_entity.id
_entity.type
_entity.pdbx_description
1 polymer ?
#
loop_
_entity_poly.entity_id
_entity_poly.type
_entity_poly.pdbx_seq_one_letter_code
_entity_poly.pdbx_strand_id
1 'polypeptide(L)' 'MNFRTKEHYEYRIAKLKAKGEVINANLIRKVERKLRNMK' A
#
# COMPACT_ATOMS: atom_id res chain seq x y z
N MET A 1 8.36 16.38 -3.10
CA MET A 1 7.08 15.67 -3.07
C MET A 1 7.05 14.71 -1.89
N ASN A 2 5.99 14.71 -1.16
CA ASN A 2 5.88 13.87 0.02
C ASN A 2 5.16 12.56 -0.31
N PHE A 3 5.89 11.47 -0.23
CA PHE A 3 5.34 10.16 -0.57
C PHE A 3 4.87 9.36 0.65
N ARG A 4 4.78 10.04 1.77
CA ARG A 4 4.36 9.37 3.01
C ARG A 4 2.93 9.70 3.40
N THR A 5 2.17 10.21 2.47
CA THR A 5 0.76 10.50 2.72
C THR A 5 -0.06 9.23 2.60
N LYS A 6 -1.21 9.25 3.25
CA LYS A 6 -2.14 8.15 3.20
C LYS A 6 -2.55 7.83 1.76
N GLU A 7 -2.74 8.87 0.95
CA GLU A 7 -3.14 8.71 -0.43
C GLU A 7 -2.08 7.93 -1.22
N HIS A 8 -0.82 8.20 -0.95
CA HIS A 8 0.26 7.50 -1.63
C HIS A 8 0.22 6.00 -1.34
N TYR A 9 0.00 5.65 -0.09
CA TYR A 9 -0.08 4.24 0.29
C TYR A 9 -1.30 3.56 -0.31
N GLU A 10 -2.41 4.24 -0.34
CA GLU A 10 -3.63 3.70 -0.95
C GLU A 10 -3.43 3.46 -2.44
N TYR A 11 -2.81 4.40 -3.11
CA TYR A 11 -2.49 4.27 -4.53
C TYR A 11 -1.58 3.06 -4.77
N ARG A 12 -0.58 2.92 -3.93
CA ARG A 12 0.37 1.82 -4.05
C ARG A 12 -0.32 0.47 -3.86
N ILE A 13 -1.21 0.39 -2.90
CA ILE A 13 -1.97 -0.84 -2.66
C ILE A 13 -2.82 -1.18 -3.88
N ALA A 14 -3.49 -0.18 -4.45
CA ALA A 14 -4.31 -0.40 -5.63
C ALA A 14 -3.48 -0.93 -6.80
N LYS A 15 -2.28 -0.39 -6.98
CA LYS A 15 -1.40 -0.84 -8.04
C LYS A 15 -0.92 -2.27 -7.82
N LEU A 16 -0.57 -2.59 -6.60
CA LEU A 16 -0.12 -3.95 -6.27
C LEU A 16 -1.22 -4.96 -6.50
N LYS A 17 -2.44 -4.60 -6.14
CA LYS A 17 -3.59 -5.47 -6.37
C LYS A 17 -3.86 -5.67 -7.85
N ALA A 18 -3.70 -4.62 -8.64
CA ALA A 18 -3.92 -4.69 -10.06
C ALA A 18 -2.90 -5.59 -10.75
N LYS A 19 -1.68 -5.61 -10.23
CA LYS A 19 -0.62 -6.45 -10.80
C LYS A 19 -0.75 -7.90 -10.41
N GLY A 20 -1.25 -8.18 -9.23
CA GLY A 20 -1.38 -9.56 -8.76
C GLY A 20 -1.55 -9.57 -7.26
N GLU A 21 -2.79 -9.62 -6.81
CA GLU A 21 -3.10 -9.55 -5.39
C GLU A 21 -2.47 -10.69 -4.61
N VAL A 22 -2.48 -11.89 -5.18
CA VAL A 22 -1.92 -13.05 -4.50
C VAL A 22 -0.40 -12.97 -4.44
N ILE A 23 0.21 -12.62 -5.56
CA ILE A 23 1.67 -12.53 -5.65
C ILE A 23 2.21 -11.43 -4.74
N ASN A 24 1.51 -10.32 -4.67
CA ASN A 24 1.96 -9.16 -3.90
C ASN A 24 1.31 -9.07 -2.52
N ALA A 25 0.70 -10.16 -2.06
CA ALA A 25 -0.02 -10.14 -0.79
C ALA A 25 0.84 -9.66 0.38
N ASN A 26 2.08 -10.11 0.44
CA ASN A 26 2.98 -9.70 1.51
C ASN A 26 3.30 -8.21 1.46
N LEU A 27 3.51 -7.69 0.27
CA LEU A 27 3.78 -6.27 0.09
C LEU A 27 2.57 -5.43 0.44
N ILE A 28 1.40 -5.89 0.00
CA ILE A 28 0.14 -5.21 0.30
C ILE A 28 -0.06 -5.13 1.81
N ARG A 29 0.18 -6.22 2.52
CA ARG A 29 0.04 -6.26 3.96
C ARG A 29 0.99 -5.27 4.65
N LYS A 30 2.22 -5.19 4.18
CA LYS A 30 3.19 -4.27 4.75
C LYS A 30 2.76 -2.83 4.57
N VAL A 31 2.27 -2.49 3.40
CA VAL A 31 1.82 -1.13 3.12
C VAL A 31 0.57 -0.82 3.94
N GLU A 32 -0.36 -1.75 4.01
CA GLU A 32 -1.58 -1.56 4.80
C GLU A 32 -1.24 -1.35 6.27
N ARG A 33 -0.26 -2.07 6.77
CA ARG A 33 0.15 -1.91 8.16
C ARG A 33 0.71 -0.51 8.41
N LYS A 34 1.52 0.00 7.50
CA LYS A 34 2.04 1.35 7.61
C LYS A 34 0.93 2.38 7.55
N LEU A 35 -0.02 2.16 6.66
CA LEU A 35 -1.16 3.05 6.52
C LEU A 35 -1.98 3.07 7.81
N ARG A 36 -2.16 1.91 8.42
CA ARG A 36 -2.93 1.77 9.64
C ARG A 36 -2.26 2.48 10.82
N ASN A 37 -0.94 2.45 10.87
CA ASN A 37 -0.19 3.10 11.93
C ASN A 37 0.01 4.60 11.69
N MET A 38 -0.37 5.07 10.54
CA MET A 38 -0.25 6.48 10.20
C MET A 38 -1.34 7.28 10.91
N LYS A 39 -0.94 8.38 11.52
CA LYS A 39 -1.89 9.24 12.23
C LYS A 39 -2.15 10.54 11.49
#